data_9b84348c88009359ad3c271327dfc491
#
_entry.id   9b84348c88009359ad3c271327dfc491
#
_cell.length_a   1.000
_cell.length_b   1.000
_cell.length_c   1.000
_cell.angle_alpha   90.00
_cell.angle_beta   90.00
_cell.angle_gamma   90.00
#
_symmetry.space_group_name_H-M   'P 1'
#
loop_
_entity.id
_entity.type
_entity.pdbx_description
1 polymer ?
#
loop_
_entity_poly.entity_id
_entity_poly.type
_entity_poly.pdbx_seq_one_letter_code
_entity_poly.pdbx_strand_id
1 'polypeptide(L)'
;MEHDAAGNEVRPWDISITKVTLALLINSVLLIIIVLSVARWYRRHPQDSAAPGGFVGFMEMFIMMVNDDVIKSCVGPKYRKFAPYLLTAFFFIFINNLMGLIPVFPGGANVTGNIAITMVLAVCTFLAVNIFGTKTYWKDIFWPDVPWWLKVPVPMMPFIEFFGIFTKPFALMIRLFANMLAGHMAMLVLTCLIFISASMGPALNGTLTVASVLFNIFMNALELLVAFIQAYVFTMLSAVFIGLAQEEHKEKAVK
;
A
#
# COMPACT_ATOMS: atom_id res chain seq x y z
N MET A 1 -29.96 16.29 -4.42
CA MET A 1 -30.78 15.13 -4.05
C MET A 1 -32.09 15.32 -4.79
N GLU A 2 -32.45 14.44 -5.69
CA GLU A 2 -33.76 14.47 -6.33
C GLU A 2 -34.75 13.73 -5.43
N HIS A 3 -35.92 14.34 -5.22
CA HIS A 3 -37.02 13.71 -4.51
C HIS A 3 -37.98 13.12 -5.54
N ASP A 4 -38.35 11.86 -5.37
CA ASP A 4 -39.38 11.20 -6.17
C ASP A 4 -40.76 11.85 -5.85
N ALA A 5 -41.72 11.70 -6.75
CA ALA A 5 -43.05 12.25 -6.59
C ALA A 5 -43.78 11.82 -5.28
N ALA A 6 -43.23 10.84 -4.57
CA ALA A 6 -43.65 10.35 -3.25
C ALA A 6 -42.84 10.94 -2.07
N GLY A 7 -41.88 11.86 -2.29
CA GLY A 7 -41.07 12.48 -1.24
C GLY A 7 -39.90 11.62 -0.70
N ASN A 8 -39.63 10.47 -1.30
CA ASN A 8 -38.48 9.64 -0.93
C ASN A 8 -37.20 10.13 -1.61
N GLU A 9 -36.08 10.13 -0.90
CA GLU A 9 -34.76 10.44 -1.47
C GLU A 9 -34.37 9.33 -2.47
N VAL A 10 -34.41 9.63 -3.75
CA VAL A 10 -33.89 8.75 -4.81
C VAL A 10 -32.45 9.15 -5.06
N ARG A 11 -31.52 8.23 -4.84
CA ARG A 11 -30.14 8.39 -5.28
C ARG A 11 -30.06 7.86 -6.72
N PRO A 12 -29.96 8.74 -7.73
CA PRO A 12 -29.71 8.29 -9.09
C PRO A 12 -28.36 7.56 -9.14
N TRP A 13 -28.23 6.61 -10.04
CA TRP A 13 -26.95 5.94 -10.30
C TRP A 13 -25.97 7.00 -10.85
N ASP A 14 -25.07 7.43 -9.99
CA ASP A 14 -24.07 8.44 -10.32
C ASP A 14 -22.85 7.76 -10.95
N ILE A 15 -22.69 7.91 -12.26
CA ILE A 15 -21.54 7.41 -13.05
C ILE A 15 -20.51 8.53 -13.25
N SER A 16 -20.58 9.61 -12.46
CA SER A 16 -19.65 10.72 -12.60
C SER A 16 -18.21 10.33 -12.20
N ILE A 17 -17.25 10.83 -12.97
CA ILE A 17 -15.82 10.63 -12.66
C ILE A 17 -15.49 11.55 -11.48
N THR A 18 -15.29 10.94 -10.31
CA THR A 18 -14.87 11.67 -9.11
C THR A 18 -13.40 12.12 -9.22
N LYS A 19 -13.00 13.13 -8.44
CA LYS A 19 -11.61 13.60 -8.35
C LYS A 19 -10.63 12.45 -8.06
N VAL A 20 -11.02 11.52 -7.18
CA VAL A 20 -10.21 10.37 -6.78
C VAL A 20 -10.04 9.38 -7.94
N THR A 21 -11.12 9.09 -8.68
CA THR A 21 -11.09 8.19 -9.85
C THR A 21 -10.21 8.77 -10.95
N LEU A 22 -10.33 10.07 -11.23
CA LEU A 22 -9.49 10.74 -12.23
C LEU A 22 -8.01 10.71 -11.83
N ALA A 23 -7.70 11.03 -10.58
CA ALA A 23 -6.34 10.97 -10.05
C ALA A 23 -5.76 9.54 -10.13
N LEU A 24 -6.56 8.51 -9.78
CA LEU A 24 -6.16 7.11 -9.91
C LEU A 24 -5.78 6.74 -11.35
N LEU A 25 -6.59 7.15 -12.34
CA LEU A 25 -6.31 6.91 -13.75
C LEU A 25 -5.03 7.61 -14.20
N ILE A 26 -4.86 8.89 -13.86
CA ILE A 26 -3.65 9.66 -14.22
C ILE A 26 -2.40 9.04 -13.58
N ASN A 27 -2.46 8.68 -12.31
CA ASN A 27 -1.33 8.07 -11.59
C ASN A 27 -0.99 6.68 -12.16
N SER A 28 -1.99 5.91 -12.58
CA SER A 28 -1.79 4.62 -13.23
C SER A 28 -1.11 4.77 -14.60
N VAL A 29 -1.53 5.74 -15.39
CA VAL A 29 -0.88 6.08 -16.67
C VAL A 29 0.55 6.55 -16.45
N LEU A 30 0.78 7.41 -15.45
CA LEU A 30 2.11 7.88 -15.08
C LEU A 30 3.03 6.70 -14.69
N LEU A 31 2.54 5.77 -13.87
CA LEU A 31 3.27 4.56 -13.52
C LEU A 31 3.66 3.74 -14.76
N ILE A 32 2.72 3.52 -15.67
CA ILE A 32 2.98 2.79 -16.92
C ILE A 32 4.05 3.49 -17.74
N ILE A 33 3.97 4.82 -17.88
CA ILE A 33 4.97 5.61 -18.63
C ILE A 33 6.37 5.46 -17.98
N ILE A 34 6.46 5.54 -16.65
CA ILE A 34 7.72 5.38 -15.92
C ILE A 34 8.31 3.99 -16.17
N VAL A 35 7.52 2.93 -15.96
CA VAL A 35 7.97 1.55 -16.13
C VAL A 35 8.39 1.27 -17.58
N LEU A 36 7.60 1.73 -18.56
CA LEU A 36 7.94 1.57 -19.98
C LEU A 36 9.19 2.35 -20.37
N SER A 37 9.43 3.52 -19.80
CA SER A 37 10.63 4.31 -20.05
C SER A 37 11.88 3.59 -19.57
N VAL A 38 11.84 3.04 -18.36
CA VAL A 38 12.92 2.22 -17.79
C VAL A 38 13.14 0.96 -18.61
N ALA A 39 12.07 0.22 -18.93
CA ALA A 39 12.14 -1.00 -19.72
C ALA A 39 12.70 -0.75 -21.13
N ARG A 40 12.34 0.39 -21.77
CA ARG A 40 12.85 0.77 -23.08
C ARG A 40 14.34 1.08 -23.05
N TRP A 41 14.81 1.70 -21.97
CA TRP A 41 16.25 1.97 -21.78
C TRP A 41 17.04 0.65 -21.75
N TYR A 42 16.63 -0.33 -20.91
CA TYR A 42 17.27 -1.65 -20.81
C TYR A 42 17.21 -2.47 -22.10
N ARG A 43 16.17 -2.32 -22.89
CA ARG A 43 16.09 -2.97 -24.22
C ARG A 43 17.10 -2.42 -25.22
N ARG A 44 17.56 -1.18 -25.04
CA ARG A 44 18.51 -0.52 -25.97
C ARG A 44 19.95 -0.67 -25.53
N HIS A 45 20.22 -1.01 -24.30
CA HIS A 45 21.56 -1.12 -23.75
C HIS A 45 21.85 -2.58 -23.39
N PRO A 46 22.93 -3.22 -23.93
CA PRO A 46 23.32 -4.57 -23.56
C PRO A 46 23.77 -4.64 -22.09
N GLN A 47 23.77 -5.84 -21.52
CA GLN A 47 24.08 -6.08 -20.10
C GLN A 47 25.51 -5.63 -19.69
N ASP A 48 26.41 -5.49 -20.64
CA ASP A 48 27.83 -5.07 -20.41
C ASP A 48 28.02 -3.54 -20.49
N SER A 49 26.95 -2.76 -20.66
CA SER A 49 27.04 -1.31 -20.68
C SER A 49 27.20 -0.73 -19.26
N ALA A 50 27.79 0.49 -19.19
CA ALA A 50 27.94 1.20 -17.91
C ALA A 50 26.59 1.34 -17.18
N ALA A 51 26.64 1.37 -15.83
CA ALA A 51 25.46 1.53 -15.00
C ALA A 51 24.60 2.73 -15.44
N PRO A 52 23.27 2.61 -15.46
CA PRO A 52 22.40 3.68 -15.90
C PRO A 52 22.52 4.90 -14.99
N GLY A 53 22.71 6.07 -15.61
CA GLY A 53 22.72 7.35 -14.89
C GLY A 53 21.33 8.00 -14.81
N GLY A 54 21.19 9.03 -13.97
CA GLY A 54 20.00 9.85 -13.88
C GLY A 54 18.78 9.10 -13.34
N PHE A 55 17.60 9.38 -13.91
CA PHE A 55 16.31 8.85 -13.44
C PHE A 55 16.23 7.31 -13.53
N VAL A 56 16.81 6.70 -14.55
CA VAL A 56 16.81 5.24 -14.73
C VAL A 56 17.62 4.57 -13.61
N GLY A 57 18.80 5.10 -13.27
CA GLY A 57 19.60 4.59 -12.16
C GLY A 57 18.91 4.74 -10.80
N PHE A 58 18.18 5.85 -10.61
CA PHE A 58 17.36 6.05 -9.42
C PHE A 58 16.25 4.98 -9.30
N MET A 59 15.55 4.70 -10.40
CA MET A 59 14.52 3.66 -10.43
C MET A 59 15.11 2.26 -10.24
N GLU A 60 16.28 1.98 -10.82
CA GLU A 60 16.99 0.72 -10.64
C GLU A 60 17.33 0.46 -9.17
N MET A 61 17.82 1.48 -8.46
CA MET A 61 18.11 1.37 -7.03
C MET A 61 16.88 0.91 -6.24
N PHE A 62 15.70 1.50 -6.49
CA PHE A 62 14.46 1.08 -5.82
C PHE A 62 14.03 -0.33 -6.22
N ILE A 63 14.12 -0.66 -7.51
CA ILE A 63 13.76 -2.00 -7.99
C ILE A 63 14.66 -3.06 -7.35
N MET A 64 15.98 -2.82 -7.31
CA MET A 64 16.93 -3.76 -6.71
C MET A 64 16.71 -3.88 -5.20
N MET A 65 16.55 -2.77 -4.50
CA MET A 65 16.26 -2.77 -3.06
C MET A 65 15.01 -3.60 -2.73
N VAL A 66 13.90 -3.36 -3.42
CA VAL A 66 12.66 -4.12 -3.15
C VAL A 66 12.79 -5.57 -3.59
N ASN A 67 13.44 -5.85 -4.74
CA ASN A 67 13.57 -7.20 -5.25
C ASN A 67 14.53 -8.06 -4.42
N ASP A 68 15.70 -7.53 -4.04
CA ASP A 68 16.74 -8.31 -3.38
C ASP A 68 16.54 -8.35 -1.86
N ASP A 69 16.23 -7.21 -1.23
CA ASP A 69 16.07 -7.14 0.22
C ASP A 69 14.72 -7.68 0.70
N VAL A 70 13.66 -7.51 -0.10
CA VAL A 70 12.31 -7.89 0.32
C VAL A 70 11.82 -9.15 -0.37
N ILE A 71 11.72 -9.14 -1.71
CA ILE A 71 11.02 -10.20 -2.43
C ILE A 71 11.80 -11.51 -2.36
N LYS A 72 13.09 -11.45 -2.69
CA LYS A 72 13.96 -12.62 -2.73
C LYS A 72 14.20 -13.23 -1.36
N SER A 73 14.31 -12.39 -0.33
CA SER A 73 14.51 -12.84 1.04
C SER A 73 13.24 -13.47 1.66
N CYS A 74 12.06 -12.89 1.38
CA CYS A 74 10.80 -13.32 1.98
C CYS A 74 10.10 -14.47 1.22
N VAL A 75 10.14 -14.47 -0.13
CA VAL A 75 9.44 -15.47 -0.95
C VAL A 75 10.31 -16.71 -1.25
N GLY A 76 11.65 -16.57 -1.17
CA GLY A 76 12.56 -17.68 -1.43
C GLY A 76 12.69 -18.05 -2.91
N PRO A 77 12.93 -19.36 -3.26
CA PRO A 77 13.35 -19.77 -4.62
C PRO A 77 12.31 -19.48 -5.71
N LYS A 78 11.03 -19.39 -5.37
CA LYS A 78 9.94 -19.11 -6.31
C LYS A 78 9.70 -17.59 -6.53
N TYR A 79 10.57 -16.71 -6.02
CA TYR A 79 10.41 -15.25 -6.02
C TYR A 79 10.12 -14.65 -7.39
N ARG A 80 10.72 -15.17 -8.47
CA ARG A 80 10.56 -14.67 -9.85
C ARG A 80 9.11 -14.65 -10.33
N LYS A 81 8.27 -15.55 -9.81
CA LYS A 81 6.84 -15.62 -10.17
C LYS A 81 6.05 -14.47 -9.56
N PHE A 82 6.40 -14.06 -8.33
CA PHE A 82 5.66 -13.06 -7.55
C PHE A 82 6.28 -11.67 -7.61
N ALA A 83 7.56 -11.56 -8.03
CA ALA A 83 8.27 -10.30 -8.15
C ALA A 83 7.53 -9.25 -8.98
N PRO A 84 6.96 -9.55 -10.17
CA PRO A 84 6.23 -8.55 -10.94
C PRO A 84 5.01 -7.97 -10.20
N TYR A 85 4.27 -8.82 -9.50
CA TYR A 85 3.11 -8.40 -8.71
C TYR A 85 3.54 -7.50 -7.54
N LEU A 86 4.52 -7.93 -6.75
CA LEU A 86 4.99 -7.20 -5.57
C LEU A 86 5.64 -5.87 -5.93
N LEU A 87 6.44 -5.83 -6.99
CA LEU A 87 7.01 -4.58 -7.52
C LEU A 87 5.91 -3.63 -8.02
N THR A 88 4.91 -4.15 -8.73
CA THR A 88 3.79 -3.33 -9.18
C THR A 88 3.02 -2.76 -8.00
N ALA A 89 2.75 -3.54 -6.96
CA ALA A 89 2.09 -3.09 -5.75
C ALA A 89 2.90 -2.00 -5.02
N PHE A 90 4.23 -2.19 -4.91
CA PHE A 90 5.13 -1.20 -4.31
C PHE A 90 5.05 0.14 -5.05
N PHE A 91 5.31 0.14 -6.35
CA PHE A 91 5.33 1.38 -7.13
C PHE A 91 3.95 2.02 -7.24
N PHE A 92 2.90 1.23 -7.32
CA PHE A 92 1.53 1.73 -7.33
C PHE A 92 1.21 2.50 -6.03
N ILE A 93 1.48 1.90 -4.87
CA ILE A 93 1.26 2.55 -3.57
C ILE A 93 2.16 3.77 -3.43
N PHE A 94 3.45 3.65 -3.75
CA PHE A 94 4.43 4.72 -3.60
C PHE A 94 4.08 5.94 -4.45
N ILE A 95 3.77 5.74 -5.74
CA ILE A 95 3.40 6.85 -6.65
C ILE A 95 2.07 7.49 -6.22
N ASN A 96 1.07 6.70 -5.84
CA ASN A 96 -0.20 7.26 -5.39
C ASN A 96 -0.04 8.05 -4.08
N ASN A 97 0.77 7.59 -3.14
CA ASN A 97 1.08 8.31 -1.91
C ASN A 97 1.85 9.61 -2.22
N LEU A 98 2.86 9.54 -3.09
CA LEU A 98 3.66 10.69 -3.48
C LEU A 98 2.82 11.76 -4.19
N MET A 99 1.97 11.34 -5.12
CA MET A 99 1.06 12.25 -5.82
C MET A 99 -0.02 12.84 -4.89
N GLY A 100 -0.39 12.14 -3.82
CA GLY A 100 -1.27 12.65 -2.78
C GLY A 100 -0.67 13.83 -2.01
N LEU A 101 0.65 13.88 -1.84
CA LEU A 101 1.38 14.95 -1.16
C LEU A 101 1.47 16.25 -1.98
N ILE A 102 1.40 16.16 -3.30
CA ILE A 102 1.52 17.34 -4.19
C ILE A 102 0.17 18.06 -4.24
N PRO A 103 0.06 19.31 -3.72
CA PRO A 103 -1.23 20.01 -3.62
C PRO A 103 -1.73 20.60 -4.95
N VAL A 104 -1.08 20.30 -6.08
CA VAL A 104 -1.38 20.83 -7.42
C VAL A 104 -2.01 19.72 -8.28
N PHE A 105 -3.04 20.09 -9.07
CA PHE A 105 -3.65 19.16 -10.02
C PHE A 105 -2.59 18.61 -11.02
N PRO A 106 -2.53 17.29 -11.26
CA PRO A 106 -3.45 16.21 -10.88
C PRO A 106 -3.26 15.64 -9.47
N GLY A 107 -2.33 16.17 -8.68
CA GLY A 107 -2.09 15.78 -7.30
C GLY A 107 -3.15 16.27 -6.31
N GLY A 108 -2.91 16.11 -5.01
CA GLY A 108 -3.81 16.53 -3.93
C GLY A 108 -5.10 15.69 -3.82
N ALA A 109 -5.21 14.60 -4.55
CA ALA A 109 -6.21 13.57 -4.31
C ALA A 109 -5.56 12.42 -3.52
N ASN A 110 -5.97 12.26 -2.27
CA ASN A 110 -5.49 11.16 -1.44
C ASN A 110 -6.14 9.84 -1.89
N VAL A 111 -5.56 9.22 -2.93
CA VAL A 111 -6.07 8.00 -3.55
C VAL A 111 -6.01 6.83 -2.55
N THR A 112 -4.92 6.69 -1.83
CA THR A 112 -4.72 5.63 -0.82
C THR A 112 -5.41 5.92 0.52
N GLY A 113 -5.84 7.16 0.75
CA GLY A 113 -6.77 7.52 1.82
C GLY A 113 -8.23 7.14 1.52
N ASN A 114 -8.51 6.53 0.37
CA ASN A 114 -9.82 5.95 0.07
C ASN A 114 -9.82 4.46 0.43
N ILE A 115 -10.69 4.09 1.38
CA ILE A 115 -10.78 2.72 1.90
C ILE A 115 -11.12 1.69 0.81
N ALA A 116 -11.87 2.07 -0.23
CA ALA A 116 -12.21 1.17 -1.33
C ALA A 116 -10.96 0.75 -2.12
N ILE A 117 -10.04 1.67 -2.38
CA ILE A 117 -8.80 1.39 -3.13
C ILE A 117 -7.86 0.52 -2.30
N THR A 118 -7.68 0.86 -1.01
CA THR A 118 -6.85 0.06 -0.11
C THR A 118 -7.42 -1.34 0.13
N MET A 119 -8.74 -1.45 0.14
CA MET A 119 -9.43 -2.74 0.20
C MET A 119 -9.16 -3.59 -1.05
N VAL A 120 -9.22 -3.01 -2.25
CA VAL A 120 -8.88 -3.73 -3.49
C VAL A 120 -7.45 -4.25 -3.46
N LEU A 121 -6.48 -3.44 -3.03
CA LEU A 121 -5.08 -3.88 -2.89
C LEU A 121 -4.92 -5.03 -1.89
N ALA A 122 -5.60 -4.93 -0.74
CA ALA A 122 -5.60 -5.98 0.27
C ALA A 122 -6.25 -7.27 -0.24
N VAL A 123 -7.36 -7.17 -0.98
CA VAL A 123 -8.03 -8.32 -1.62
C VAL A 123 -7.15 -8.94 -2.69
N CYS A 124 -6.42 -8.15 -3.49
CA CYS A 124 -5.45 -8.69 -4.46
C CYS A 124 -4.34 -9.51 -3.75
N THR A 125 -3.82 -9.02 -2.62
CA THR A 125 -2.85 -9.76 -1.81
C THR A 125 -3.48 -11.02 -1.21
N PHE A 126 -4.69 -10.92 -0.69
CA PHE A 126 -5.45 -12.07 -0.18
C PHE A 126 -5.63 -13.15 -1.24
N LEU A 127 -6.02 -12.78 -2.45
CA LEU A 127 -6.17 -13.70 -3.57
C LEU A 127 -4.82 -14.31 -3.99
N ALA A 128 -3.75 -13.49 -4.05
CA ALA A 128 -2.42 -13.98 -4.37
C ALA A 128 -1.94 -15.03 -3.36
N VAL A 129 -2.14 -14.81 -2.05
CA VAL A 129 -1.78 -15.75 -1.00
C VAL A 129 -2.59 -17.05 -1.10
N ASN A 130 -3.91 -16.95 -1.22
CA ASN A 130 -4.80 -18.12 -1.16
C ASN A 130 -4.83 -18.93 -2.46
N ILE A 131 -4.78 -18.29 -3.64
CA ILE A 131 -4.81 -19.00 -4.93
C ILE A 131 -3.48 -19.72 -5.20
N PHE A 132 -2.36 -19.06 -4.84
CA PHE A 132 -1.04 -19.65 -5.05
C PHE A 132 -0.50 -20.41 -3.82
N GLY A 133 -1.29 -20.50 -2.74
CA GLY A 133 -0.95 -21.29 -1.55
C GLY A 133 -0.75 -22.76 -1.89
N THR A 134 0.24 -23.41 -1.26
CA THR A 134 0.54 -24.83 -1.41
C THR A 134 -0.52 -25.70 -0.71
N LYS A 135 -0.56 -26.99 -1.07
CA LYS A 135 -1.43 -27.95 -0.35
C LYS A 135 -1.09 -28.04 1.14
N THR A 136 0.18 -27.86 1.47
CA THR A 136 0.67 -27.84 2.86
C THR A 136 0.09 -26.65 3.62
N TYR A 137 0.09 -25.45 3.01
CA TYR A 137 -0.53 -24.27 3.58
C TYR A 137 -2.01 -24.50 3.97
N TRP A 138 -2.81 -25.08 3.06
CA TRP A 138 -4.20 -25.39 3.34
C TRP A 138 -4.37 -26.50 4.39
N LYS A 139 -3.48 -27.49 4.40
CA LYS A 139 -3.44 -28.54 5.43
C LYS A 139 -3.16 -27.94 6.81
N ASP A 140 -2.21 -27.02 6.90
CA ASP A 140 -1.84 -26.38 8.18
C ASP A 140 -2.95 -25.50 8.74
N ILE A 141 -3.75 -24.86 7.88
CA ILE A 141 -4.92 -24.08 8.29
C ILE A 141 -6.01 -24.98 8.89
N PHE A 142 -6.36 -26.08 8.20
CA PHE A 142 -7.46 -26.94 8.63
C PHE A 142 -7.03 -28.03 9.59
N TRP A 143 -5.78 -28.49 9.49
CA TRP A 143 -5.25 -29.60 10.28
C TRP A 143 -3.78 -29.38 10.66
N PRO A 144 -3.49 -28.40 11.54
CA PRO A 144 -2.12 -28.09 11.94
C PRO A 144 -1.48 -29.29 12.68
N ASP A 145 -0.18 -29.50 12.43
CA ASP A 145 0.61 -30.56 13.07
C ASP A 145 1.02 -30.13 14.50
N VAL A 146 0.01 -30.00 15.40
CA VAL A 146 0.20 -29.65 16.82
C VAL A 146 -0.10 -30.86 17.72
N PRO A 147 0.44 -30.90 18.95
CA PRO A 147 0.17 -31.97 19.92
C PRO A 147 -1.33 -32.20 20.14
N TRP A 148 -1.72 -33.45 20.36
CA TRP A 148 -3.12 -33.87 20.43
C TRP A 148 -3.97 -33.13 21.49
N TRP A 149 -3.38 -32.73 22.59
CA TRP A 149 -4.05 -31.99 23.66
C TRP A 149 -4.45 -30.53 23.27
N LEU A 150 -3.86 -29.95 22.20
CA LEU A 150 -4.30 -28.67 21.64
C LEU A 150 -5.41 -28.85 20.56
N LYS A 151 -5.67 -30.08 20.14
CA LYS A 151 -6.75 -30.41 19.20
C LYS A 151 -8.07 -30.74 19.91
N VAL A 152 -8.02 -31.17 21.19
CA VAL A 152 -9.17 -31.63 21.98
C VAL A 152 -9.10 -30.98 23.37
N PRO A 153 -10.20 -30.36 23.91
CA PRO A 153 -11.59 -30.46 23.46
C PRO A 153 -12.05 -29.38 22.47
N VAL A 154 -11.28 -28.30 22.28
CA VAL A 154 -11.66 -27.21 21.35
C VAL A 154 -10.52 -27.02 20.34
N PRO A 155 -10.79 -27.09 19.02
CA PRO A 155 -9.78 -26.92 17.97
C PRO A 155 -9.41 -25.42 17.82
N MET A 156 -8.77 -24.85 18.86
CA MET A 156 -8.43 -23.41 18.92
C MET A 156 -7.48 -23.01 17.79
N MET A 157 -6.52 -23.87 17.43
CA MET A 157 -5.49 -23.56 16.45
C MET A 157 -6.04 -23.39 15.03
N PRO A 158 -6.89 -24.28 14.49
CA PRO A 158 -7.56 -24.05 13.21
C PRO A 158 -8.43 -22.79 13.19
N PHE A 159 -9.06 -22.45 14.31
CA PHE A 159 -9.84 -21.22 14.42
C PHE A 159 -8.96 -19.99 14.29
N ILE A 160 -7.83 -19.94 15.00
CA ILE A 160 -6.88 -18.82 14.96
C ILE A 160 -6.30 -18.68 13.54
N GLU A 161 -5.89 -19.77 12.91
CA GLU A 161 -5.35 -19.75 11.54
C GLU A 161 -6.41 -19.31 10.52
N PHE A 162 -7.63 -19.80 10.64
CA PHE A 162 -8.73 -19.42 9.77
C PHE A 162 -9.05 -17.91 9.87
N PHE A 163 -9.16 -17.38 11.08
CA PHE A 163 -9.31 -15.93 11.28
C PHE A 163 -8.08 -15.16 10.80
N GLY A 164 -6.89 -15.73 10.95
CA GLY A 164 -5.63 -15.17 10.47
C GLY A 164 -5.63 -14.87 8.97
N ILE A 165 -6.27 -15.70 8.16
CA ILE A 165 -6.40 -15.50 6.70
C ILE A 165 -7.07 -14.16 6.39
N PHE A 166 -8.09 -13.79 7.14
CA PHE A 166 -8.85 -12.54 6.94
C PHE A 166 -8.19 -11.35 7.63
N THR A 167 -7.65 -11.54 8.83
CA THR A 167 -7.06 -10.43 9.61
C THR A 167 -5.78 -9.88 8.97
N LYS A 168 -4.99 -10.70 8.30
CA LYS A 168 -3.75 -10.27 7.61
C LYS A 168 -4.03 -9.22 6.52
N PRO A 169 -4.91 -9.46 5.52
CA PRO A 169 -5.27 -8.45 4.52
C PRO A 169 -5.98 -7.24 5.13
N PHE A 170 -6.83 -7.46 6.13
CA PHE A 170 -7.53 -6.39 6.82
C PHE A 170 -6.55 -5.44 7.52
N ALA A 171 -5.53 -5.99 8.19
CA ALA A 171 -4.49 -5.18 8.83
C ALA A 171 -3.68 -4.37 7.80
N LEU A 172 -3.38 -4.94 6.61
CA LEU A 172 -2.73 -4.21 5.51
C LEU A 172 -3.60 -3.04 5.02
N MET A 173 -4.90 -3.28 4.82
CA MET A 173 -5.87 -2.27 4.40
C MET A 173 -5.95 -1.11 5.39
N ILE A 174 -6.19 -1.41 6.67
CA ILE A 174 -6.33 -0.40 7.73
C ILE A 174 -5.05 0.41 7.87
N ARG A 175 -3.89 -0.22 7.86
CA ARG A 175 -2.60 0.46 7.99
C ARG A 175 -2.38 1.47 6.88
N LEU A 176 -2.63 1.07 5.61
CA LEU A 176 -2.46 1.95 4.47
C LEU A 176 -3.43 3.13 4.51
N PHE A 177 -4.70 2.84 4.76
CA PHE A 177 -5.76 3.84 4.87
C PHE A 177 -5.53 4.82 6.03
N ALA A 178 -5.31 4.31 7.25
CA ALA A 178 -5.22 5.13 8.45
C ALA A 178 -4.00 6.07 8.43
N ASN A 179 -2.84 5.60 7.97
CA ASN A 179 -1.64 6.43 7.91
C ASN A 179 -1.82 7.62 6.96
N MET A 180 -2.36 7.36 5.76
CA MET A 180 -2.56 8.43 4.76
C MET A 180 -3.69 9.39 5.17
N LEU A 181 -4.75 8.89 5.80
CA LEU A 181 -5.82 9.74 6.31
C LEU A 181 -5.32 10.61 7.46
N ALA A 182 -4.59 10.04 8.42
CA ALA A 182 -4.07 10.76 9.57
C ALA A 182 -3.09 11.88 9.18
N GLY A 183 -2.16 11.61 8.25
CA GLY A 183 -1.22 12.61 7.74
C GLY A 183 -1.93 13.81 7.10
N HIS A 184 -2.86 13.57 6.19
CA HIS A 184 -3.66 14.62 5.55
C HIS A 184 -4.49 15.42 6.54
N MET A 185 -5.11 14.75 7.53
CA MET A 185 -5.88 15.44 8.58
C MET A 185 -5.00 16.33 9.44
N ALA A 186 -3.79 15.87 9.81
CA ALA A 186 -2.85 16.67 10.58
C ALA A 186 -2.45 17.97 9.84
N MET A 187 -2.14 17.87 8.54
CA MET A 187 -1.83 19.05 7.72
C MET A 187 -3.02 20.02 7.59
N LEU A 188 -4.23 19.49 7.42
CA LEU A 188 -5.44 20.32 7.38
C LEU A 188 -5.66 21.06 8.69
N VAL A 189 -5.51 20.40 9.84
CA VAL A 189 -5.65 21.03 11.16
C VAL A 189 -4.64 22.15 11.35
N LEU A 190 -3.36 21.95 10.98
CA LEU A 190 -2.33 22.99 11.06
C LEU A 190 -2.65 24.19 10.17
N THR A 191 -3.20 23.93 8.98
CA THR A 191 -3.62 25.00 8.06
C THR A 191 -4.83 25.76 8.61
N CYS A 192 -5.83 25.05 9.16
CA CYS A 192 -6.99 25.66 9.78
C CYS A 192 -6.62 26.52 11.00
N LEU A 193 -5.58 26.14 11.76
CA LEU A 193 -5.10 26.90 12.91
C LEU A 193 -4.68 28.33 12.52
N ILE A 194 -4.09 28.51 11.32
CA ILE A 194 -3.72 29.83 10.78
C ILE A 194 -4.97 30.70 10.60
N PHE A 195 -6.04 30.14 10.04
CA PHE A 195 -7.29 30.88 9.84
C PHE A 195 -8.00 31.20 11.14
N ILE A 196 -8.02 30.28 12.10
CA ILE A 196 -8.62 30.50 13.42
C ILE A 196 -7.85 31.59 14.19
N SER A 197 -6.52 31.59 14.12
CA SER A 197 -5.70 32.58 14.81
C SER A 197 -5.85 33.98 14.26
N ALA A 198 -6.31 34.14 13.02
CA ALA A 198 -6.55 35.45 12.40
C ALA A 198 -7.56 36.31 13.17
N SER A 199 -8.50 35.70 13.91
CA SER A 199 -9.48 36.37 14.74
C SER A 199 -8.97 36.81 16.12
N MET A 200 -7.77 36.32 16.55
CA MET A 200 -7.26 36.49 17.93
C MET A 200 -6.33 37.69 18.11
N GLY A 201 -6.11 38.51 17.09
CA GLY A 201 -5.26 39.70 17.12
C GLY A 201 -3.92 39.52 16.39
N PRO A 202 -3.29 40.63 15.91
CA PRO A 202 -2.18 40.57 14.96
C PRO A 202 -0.89 39.93 15.53
N ALA A 203 -0.58 40.16 16.79
CA ALA A 203 0.64 39.61 17.40
C ALA A 203 0.53 38.09 17.58
N LEU A 204 -0.60 37.61 18.07
CA LEU A 204 -0.84 36.16 18.30
C LEU A 204 -0.97 35.43 16.96
N ASN A 205 -1.67 36.04 16.00
CA ASN A 205 -1.77 35.48 14.64
C ASN A 205 -0.39 35.34 13.97
N GLY A 206 0.48 36.34 14.07
CA GLY A 206 1.84 36.27 13.49
C GLY A 206 2.66 35.11 14.09
N THR A 207 2.65 34.97 15.40
CA THR A 207 3.39 33.90 16.10
C THR A 207 2.85 32.51 15.75
N LEU A 208 1.53 32.33 15.78
CA LEU A 208 0.89 31.06 15.45
C LEU A 208 1.04 30.70 13.97
N THR A 209 1.00 31.67 13.08
CA THR A 209 1.23 31.46 11.64
C THR A 209 2.66 30.94 11.38
N VAL A 210 3.68 31.57 11.96
CA VAL A 210 5.07 31.11 11.80
C VAL A 210 5.24 29.70 12.37
N ALA A 211 4.72 29.44 13.55
CA ALA A 211 4.77 28.11 14.15
C ALA A 211 4.05 27.06 13.28
N SER A 212 2.84 27.36 12.82
CA SER A 212 2.06 26.44 11.96
C SER A 212 2.73 26.16 10.63
N VAL A 213 3.35 27.15 9.99
CA VAL A 213 4.09 26.97 8.73
C VAL A 213 5.31 26.07 8.94
N LEU A 214 6.11 26.32 9.98
CA LEU A 214 7.26 25.47 10.31
C LEU A 214 6.85 24.03 10.58
N PHE A 215 5.78 23.83 11.38
CA PHE A 215 5.25 22.52 11.66
C PHE A 215 4.70 21.84 10.40
N ASN A 216 4.05 22.59 9.51
CA ASN A 216 3.51 22.04 8.26
C ASN A 216 4.63 21.56 7.31
N ILE A 217 5.74 22.30 7.22
CA ILE A 217 6.93 21.86 6.46
C ILE A 217 7.49 20.57 7.05
N PHE A 218 7.61 20.49 8.38
CA PHE A 218 8.07 19.28 9.06
C PHE A 218 7.13 18.10 8.83
N MET A 219 5.81 18.31 8.94
CA MET A 219 4.81 17.27 8.69
C MET A 219 4.82 16.78 7.24
N ASN A 220 5.02 17.66 6.25
CA ASN A 220 5.19 17.26 4.85
C ASN A 220 6.42 16.36 4.65
N ALA A 221 7.53 16.68 5.30
CA ALA A 221 8.74 15.83 5.24
C ALA A 221 8.51 14.46 5.89
N LEU A 222 7.81 14.42 7.03
CA LEU A 222 7.41 13.16 7.68
C LEU A 222 6.45 12.35 6.79
N GLU A 223 5.47 13.00 6.16
CA GLU A 223 4.50 12.33 5.31
C GLU A 223 5.16 11.73 4.07
N LEU A 224 6.17 12.40 3.50
CA LEU A 224 7.01 11.85 2.43
C LEU A 224 7.73 10.56 2.88
N LEU A 225 8.32 10.58 4.07
CA LEU A 225 8.97 9.41 4.65
C LEU A 225 7.97 8.28 4.89
N VAL A 226 6.82 8.60 5.46
CA VAL A 226 5.73 7.64 5.71
C VAL A 226 5.19 7.06 4.41
N ALA A 227 5.05 7.86 3.35
CA ALA A 227 4.62 7.42 2.03
C ALA A 227 5.53 6.30 1.47
N PHE A 228 6.84 6.46 1.63
CA PHE A 228 7.82 5.43 1.25
C PHE A 228 7.74 4.20 2.15
N ILE A 229 7.83 4.39 3.48
CA ILE A 229 7.77 3.30 4.46
C ILE A 229 6.50 2.49 4.28
N GLN A 230 5.38 3.13 4.01
CA GLN A 230 4.08 2.45 3.85
C GLN A 230 4.06 1.54 2.63
N ALA A 231 4.61 1.99 1.48
CA ALA A 231 4.75 1.15 0.30
C ALA A 231 5.69 -0.05 0.57
N TYR A 232 6.81 0.21 1.24
CA TYR A 232 7.79 -0.80 1.62
C TYR A 232 7.20 -1.86 2.55
N VAL A 233 6.57 -1.44 3.65
CA VAL A 233 5.96 -2.34 4.65
C VAL A 233 4.81 -3.15 4.06
N PHE A 234 3.96 -2.53 3.21
CA PHE A 234 2.89 -3.26 2.53
C PHE A 234 3.45 -4.39 1.67
N THR A 235 4.48 -4.08 0.87
CA THR A 235 5.12 -5.05 -0.03
C THR A 235 5.85 -6.13 0.75
N MET A 236 6.57 -5.76 1.81
CA MET A 236 7.27 -6.70 2.69
C MET A 236 6.30 -7.69 3.35
N LEU A 237 5.21 -7.21 3.95
CA LEU A 237 4.23 -8.09 4.58
C LEU A 237 3.50 -8.97 3.55
N SER A 238 3.18 -8.43 2.38
CA SER A 238 2.61 -9.21 1.27
C SER A 238 3.59 -10.30 0.81
N ALA A 239 4.89 -10.00 0.70
CA ALA A 239 5.93 -10.96 0.36
C ALA A 239 6.08 -12.05 1.42
N VAL A 240 6.06 -11.68 2.72
CA VAL A 240 6.10 -12.64 3.84
C VAL A 240 4.88 -13.56 3.81
N PHE A 241 3.69 -13.04 3.59
CA PHE A 241 2.47 -13.87 3.54
C PHE A 241 2.48 -14.83 2.35
N ILE A 242 2.98 -14.38 1.19
CA ILE A 242 3.16 -15.24 0.02
C ILE A 242 4.24 -16.29 0.30
N GLY A 243 5.35 -15.90 0.93
CA GLY A 243 6.44 -16.82 1.30
C GLY A 243 5.96 -17.93 2.21
N LEU A 244 5.27 -17.59 3.29
CA LEU A 244 4.67 -18.55 4.22
C LEU A 244 3.68 -19.51 3.51
N ALA A 245 2.89 -18.98 2.58
CA ALA A 245 1.96 -19.80 1.79
C ALA A 245 2.67 -20.73 0.77
N GLN A 246 3.94 -20.45 0.43
CA GLN A 246 4.76 -21.24 -0.49
C GLN A 246 5.71 -22.22 0.22
N GLU A 247 5.86 -22.13 1.55
CA GLU A 247 6.67 -23.07 2.31
C GLU A 247 6.09 -24.47 2.18
N GLU A 248 6.89 -25.38 1.64
CA GLU A 248 6.65 -26.81 1.68
C GLU A 248 7.41 -27.34 2.90
N HIS A 249 6.70 -27.82 3.92
CA HIS A 249 7.34 -28.62 4.96
C HIS A 249 8.01 -29.79 4.25
N LYS A 250 9.36 -29.75 4.16
CA LYS A 250 10.11 -30.96 3.85
C LYS A 250 9.74 -31.94 4.94
N GLU A 251 8.91 -32.92 4.60
CA GLU A 251 8.72 -34.09 5.43
C GLU A 251 10.13 -34.52 5.85
N LYS A 252 10.40 -34.42 7.15
CA LYS A 252 11.64 -34.94 7.68
C LYS A 252 11.65 -36.42 7.28
N ALA A 253 12.40 -36.75 6.25
CA ALA A 253 12.88 -38.07 6.03
C ALA A 253 13.82 -38.39 7.22
N VAL A 254 13.21 -38.73 8.34
CA VAL A 254 13.87 -39.45 9.43
C VAL A 254 13.65 -40.90 9.10
N LYS A 255 14.64 -41.49 8.48
CA LYS A 255 14.97 -42.89 8.66
C LYS A 255 16.12 -42.99 9.61
#